data_1922e02157723d9fa5a9a1adfc59da82
#
_entry.id   1922e02157723d9fa5a9a1adfc59da82
#
_cell.length_a   1.000
_cell.length_b   1.000
_cell.length_c   1.000
_cell.angle_alpha   90.00
_cell.angle_beta   90.00
_cell.angle_gamma   90.00
#
_symmetry.space_group_name_H-M   'P 1'
#
loop_
_entity.id
_entity.type
_entity.pdbx_description
1 polymer ?
#
loop_
_entity_poly.entity_id
_entity_poly.type
_entity_poly.pdbx_seq_one_letter_code
_entity_poly.pdbx_strand_id
1 'polypeptide(L)'
;MKIKKKSAVMLCGVFCAALTAVPVLADTEVQKYTNTDFAMDTVVSETLYTTGDDLNTAIGQKIRDIETEYLSWTDEDSQIAKLNAASGETTEVSDELAGYLEKIFQLAKDSNGAFDPTIGKIIRLWDITGENPHVPEQSELDELLKDVGYQKVSLDGDKVTLEKGATLDLGATGKGIGCDVVSDFLKTQEDVSGMILNLGGSSVMAYGEKPDGSDWKVAVTDPRDVEGDYLGAITLEGGEFLSTSGDYEKYFMEDGKRYHHILDPKTGYPVWNGLDSVTVVCDSGLLADGLSTACFVLGMDDA
;
A
#
# COMPACT_ATOMS: atom_id res chain seq x y z
N MET A 1 43.95 -76.41 -63.38
CA MET A 1 43.21 -75.11 -63.44
C MET A 1 42.76 -74.76 -62.04
N LYS A 2 43.46 -73.85 -61.39
CA LYS A 2 43.23 -73.51 -59.96
C LYS A 2 42.33 -72.26 -59.86
N ILE A 3 41.15 -72.39 -59.25
CA ILE A 3 40.25 -71.30 -59.05
C ILE A 3 40.55 -70.70 -57.65
N LYS A 4 40.99 -69.46 -57.64
CA LYS A 4 41.16 -68.72 -56.34
C LYS A 4 39.84 -68.18 -55.90
N LYS A 5 39.43 -68.57 -54.64
CA LYS A 5 38.31 -67.95 -53.91
C LYS A 5 38.79 -66.59 -53.35
N LYS A 6 38.09 -65.52 -53.68
CA LYS A 6 38.19 -64.22 -53.00
C LYS A 6 37.16 -64.19 -51.86
N SER A 7 37.68 -64.05 -50.65
CA SER A 7 36.82 -63.79 -49.50
C SER A 7 36.47 -62.29 -49.42
N ALA A 8 35.21 -61.98 -49.47
CA ALA A 8 34.69 -60.63 -49.17
C ALA A 8 34.47 -60.49 -47.67
N VAL A 9 35.17 -59.56 -47.02
CA VAL A 9 34.90 -59.16 -45.62
C VAL A 9 33.88 -58.07 -45.69
N MET A 10 32.73 -58.37 -45.09
CA MET A 10 31.60 -57.43 -44.96
C MET A 10 31.77 -56.69 -43.59
N LEU A 11 32.14 -55.41 -43.69
CA LEU A 11 32.28 -54.53 -42.51
C LEU A 11 30.91 -53.98 -42.18
N CYS A 12 30.26 -54.53 -41.08
CA CYS A 12 29.04 -54.00 -40.53
C CYS A 12 29.36 -52.76 -39.68
N GLY A 13 29.12 -51.59 -40.23
CA GLY A 13 29.19 -50.34 -39.47
C GLY A 13 27.94 -50.17 -38.62
N VAL A 14 28.11 -50.27 -37.29
CA VAL A 14 27.06 -49.91 -36.32
C VAL A 14 26.99 -48.41 -36.23
N PHE A 15 25.96 -47.80 -36.82
CA PHE A 15 25.65 -46.38 -36.65
C PHE A 15 24.90 -46.23 -35.30
N CYS A 16 25.63 -45.84 -34.24
CA CYS A 16 25.01 -45.34 -32.99
C CYS A 16 24.48 -43.93 -33.28
N ALA A 17 23.18 -43.82 -33.54
CA ALA A 17 22.50 -42.53 -33.50
C ALA A 17 22.36 -42.12 -32.01
N ALA A 18 23.19 -41.20 -31.58
CA ALA A 18 23.00 -40.52 -30.29
C ALA A 18 21.76 -39.64 -30.45
N LEU A 19 20.62 -40.08 -29.90
CA LEU A 19 19.47 -39.22 -29.65
C LEU A 19 19.88 -38.24 -28.52
N THR A 20 20.27 -37.05 -28.91
CA THR A 20 20.30 -35.92 -27.96
C THR A 20 18.84 -35.58 -27.61
N ALA A 21 18.39 -36.03 -26.45
CA ALA A 21 17.17 -35.52 -25.89
C ALA A 21 17.36 -34.03 -25.64
N VAL A 22 16.78 -33.20 -26.50
CA VAL A 22 16.59 -31.78 -26.20
C VAL A 22 15.58 -31.75 -25.05
N PRO A 23 15.91 -31.20 -23.90
CA PRO A 23 14.88 -31.00 -22.84
C PRO A 23 13.80 -30.10 -23.46
N VAL A 24 12.62 -30.64 -23.66
CA VAL A 24 11.42 -29.84 -23.85
C VAL A 24 11.22 -29.12 -22.50
N LEU A 25 11.59 -27.85 -22.46
CA LEU A 25 11.12 -26.97 -21.40
C LEU A 25 9.59 -27.03 -21.48
N ALA A 26 8.96 -27.68 -20.52
CA ALA A 26 7.52 -27.59 -20.38
C ALA A 26 7.22 -26.09 -20.21
N ASP A 27 6.46 -25.51 -21.15
CA ASP A 27 5.83 -24.22 -20.95
C ASP A 27 4.97 -24.38 -19.71
N THR A 28 5.44 -23.85 -18.58
CA THR A 28 4.63 -23.84 -17.34
C THR A 28 3.51 -22.85 -17.58
N GLU A 29 2.30 -23.34 -17.64
CA GLU A 29 1.11 -22.52 -17.86
C GLU A 29 0.94 -21.55 -16.69
N VAL A 30 0.71 -20.27 -16.99
CA VAL A 30 0.45 -19.26 -15.97
C VAL A 30 -0.87 -19.57 -15.28
N GLN A 31 -0.82 -19.72 -13.97
CA GLN A 31 -1.98 -19.96 -13.12
C GLN A 31 -2.50 -18.62 -12.55
N LYS A 32 -3.82 -18.57 -12.33
CA LYS A 32 -4.47 -17.43 -11.67
C LYS A 32 -4.92 -17.86 -10.27
N TYR A 33 -4.43 -17.16 -9.26
CA TYR A 33 -4.86 -17.30 -7.88
C TYR A 33 -5.60 -16.05 -7.43
N THR A 34 -6.71 -16.21 -6.74
CA THR A 34 -7.49 -15.10 -6.15
C THR A 34 -7.71 -15.37 -4.69
N ASN A 35 -7.59 -14.33 -3.88
CA ASN A 35 -7.85 -14.43 -2.44
C ASN A 35 -8.56 -13.17 -1.93
N THR A 36 -9.23 -13.34 -0.79
CA THR A 36 -9.80 -12.24 0.00
C THR A 36 -9.44 -12.50 1.45
N ASP A 37 -8.79 -11.53 2.08
CA ASP A 37 -8.33 -11.57 3.46
C ASP A 37 -8.78 -10.30 4.20
N PHE A 38 -8.45 -10.19 5.49
CA PHE A 38 -8.69 -9.01 6.29
C PHE A 38 -7.39 -8.62 7.01
N ALA A 39 -6.91 -7.40 6.78
CA ALA A 39 -5.74 -6.79 7.42
C ALA A 39 -5.87 -5.27 7.36
N MET A 40 -5.17 -4.54 8.21
CA MET A 40 -5.20 -3.07 8.27
C MET A 40 -6.62 -2.51 8.38
N ASP A 41 -7.47 -3.16 9.20
CA ASP A 41 -8.88 -2.83 9.40
C ASP A 41 -9.72 -2.75 8.12
N THR A 42 -9.33 -3.52 7.08
CA THR A 42 -10.03 -3.51 5.80
C THR A 42 -10.00 -4.86 5.09
N VAL A 43 -10.85 -4.99 4.06
CA VAL A 43 -10.84 -6.14 3.15
C VAL A 43 -9.66 -6.02 2.19
N VAL A 44 -8.86 -7.07 2.11
CA VAL A 44 -7.76 -7.22 1.15
C VAL A 44 -8.23 -8.14 0.04
N SER A 45 -8.20 -7.68 -1.19
CA SER A 45 -8.53 -8.49 -2.37
C SER A 45 -7.33 -8.56 -3.31
N GLU A 46 -7.00 -9.76 -3.76
CA GLU A 46 -5.82 -10.00 -4.57
C GLU A 46 -6.09 -10.97 -5.72
N THR A 47 -5.45 -10.70 -6.85
CA THR A 47 -5.41 -11.60 -8.01
C THR A 47 -3.97 -11.67 -8.48
N LEU A 48 -3.37 -12.86 -8.37
CA LEU A 48 -2.00 -13.17 -8.73
C LEU A 48 -1.96 -14.03 -9.98
N TYR A 49 -1.02 -13.76 -10.88
CA TYR A 49 -0.69 -14.57 -12.05
C TYR A 49 0.76 -15.04 -11.95
N THR A 50 0.97 -16.35 -11.90
CA THR A 50 2.30 -16.95 -11.72
C THR A 50 2.41 -18.31 -12.41
N THR A 51 3.63 -18.69 -12.80
CA THR A 51 3.95 -20.06 -13.19
C THR A 51 4.42 -20.93 -12.02
N GLY A 52 4.59 -20.32 -10.84
CA GLY A 52 4.98 -20.96 -9.59
C GLY A 52 3.80 -21.25 -8.66
N ASP A 53 4.11 -21.35 -7.37
CA ASP A 53 3.13 -21.65 -6.32
C ASP A 53 2.23 -20.45 -5.99
N ASP A 54 1.12 -20.70 -5.29
CA ASP A 54 0.25 -19.67 -4.71
C ASP A 54 0.98 -18.90 -3.59
N LEU A 55 1.12 -17.59 -3.75
CA LEU A 55 1.78 -16.70 -2.80
C LEU A 55 0.81 -15.93 -1.89
N ASN A 56 -0.51 -16.10 -2.04
CA ASN A 56 -1.50 -15.30 -1.32
C ASN A 56 -1.30 -15.34 0.21
N THR A 57 -0.98 -16.51 0.78
CA THR A 57 -0.70 -16.60 2.22
C THR A 57 0.54 -15.79 2.63
N ALA A 58 1.59 -15.81 1.83
CA ALA A 58 2.82 -15.04 2.12
C ALA A 58 2.58 -13.53 1.97
N ILE A 59 1.80 -13.12 0.98
CA ILE A 59 1.41 -11.72 0.75
C ILE A 59 0.59 -11.21 1.94
N GLY A 60 -0.47 -11.92 2.33
CA GLY A 60 -1.27 -11.56 3.49
C GLY A 60 -0.46 -11.48 4.79
N GLN A 61 0.54 -12.36 4.98
CA GLN A 61 1.41 -12.30 6.14
C GLN A 61 2.28 -11.02 6.13
N LYS A 62 2.85 -10.64 4.99
CA LYS A 62 3.64 -9.41 4.87
C LYS A 62 2.84 -8.15 5.20
N ILE A 63 1.58 -8.08 4.76
CA ILE A 63 0.70 -6.96 5.09
C ILE A 63 0.43 -6.91 6.61
N ARG A 64 0.21 -8.04 7.26
CA ARG A 64 0.03 -8.11 8.72
C ARG A 64 1.32 -7.77 9.48
N ASP A 65 2.47 -8.24 9.00
CA ASP A 65 3.77 -7.95 9.63
C ASP A 65 4.05 -6.45 9.65
N ILE A 66 3.83 -5.74 8.54
CA ILE A 66 3.96 -4.28 8.47
C ILE A 66 3.03 -3.59 9.47
N GLU A 67 1.78 -4.02 9.57
CA GLU A 67 0.83 -3.45 10.51
C GLU A 67 1.31 -3.62 11.97
N THR A 68 1.64 -4.84 12.36
CA THR A 68 1.96 -5.19 13.76
C THR A 68 3.37 -4.76 14.17
N GLU A 69 4.35 -4.86 13.28
CA GLU A 69 5.74 -4.54 13.63
C GLU A 69 6.05 -3.04 13.56
N TYR A 70 5.40 -2.31 12.64
CA TYR A 70 5.77 -0.93 12.36
C TYR A 70 4.64 0.07 12.62
N LEU A 71 3.45 -0.11 12.02
CA LEU A 71 2.50 0.96 11.81
C LEU A 71 1.44 1.11 12.90
N SER A 72 1.09 0.03 13.59
CA SER A 72 0.04 0.07 14.61
C SER A 72 0.41 1.02 15.75
N TRP A 73 -0.49 1.93 16.07
CA TRP A 73 -0.35 2.79 17.25
C TRP A 73 -1.02 2.19 18.50
N THR A 74 -1.76 1.09 18.35
CA THR A 74 -2.47 0.37 19.42
C THR A 74 -1.75 -0.87 19.90
N ASP A 75 -0.95 -1.51 19.03
CA ASP A 75 -0.14 -2.65 19.39
C ASP A 75 1.15 -2.17 20.09
N GLU A 76 1.26 -2.45 21.40
CA GLU A 76 2.41 -2.01 22.21
C GLU A 76 3.77 -2.55 21.70
N ASP A 77 3.76 -3.62 20.91
CA ASP A 77 4.96 -4.18 20.32
C ASP A 77 5.40 -3.47 19.03
N SER A 78 4.54 -2.70 18.40
CA SER A 78 4.89 -1.93 17.20
C SER A 78 5.89 -0.81 17.48
N GLN A 79 6.67 -0.43 16.45
CA GLN A 79 7.66 0.64 16.60
C GLN A 79 7.00 2.01 16.76
N ILE A 80 5.89 2.28 16.06
CA ILE A 80 5.14 3.55 16.21
C ILE A 80 4.53 3.68 17.61
N ALA A 81 3.96 2.62 18.19
CA ALA A 81 3.46 2.68 19.55
C ALA A 81 4.58 2.94 20.57
N LYS A 82 5.74 2.29 20.40
CA LYS A 82 6.95 2.54 21.24
C LYS A 82 7.45 3.97 21.14
N LEU A 83 7.52 4.53 19.92
CA LEU A 83 7.86 5.94 19.71
C LEU A 83 6.89 6.87 20.41
N ASN A 84 5.59 6.63 20.29
CA ASN A 84 4.56 7.42 20.92
C ASN A 84 4.62 7.36 22.46
N ALA A 85 4.92 6.19 23.02
CA ALA A 85 5.10 6.00 24.46
C ALA A 85 6.36 6.72 24.99
N ALA A 86 7.40 6.82 24.18
CA ALA A 86 8.67 7.50 24.48
C ALA A 86 8.68 9.00 24.13
N SER A 87 7.52 9.62 23.87
CA SER A 87 7.42 11.03 23.48
C SER A 87 8.17 11.95 24.46
N GLY A 88 9.13 12.71 23.95
CA GLY A 88 10.06 13.53 24.70
C GLY A 88 11.48 12.92 24.83
N GLU A 89 11.68 11.69 24.35
CA GLU A 89 12.96 10.99 24.36
C GLU A 89 13.35 10.58 22.93
N THR A 90 14.65 10.36 22.69
CA THR A 90 15.13 9.82 21.41
C THR A 90 15.04 8.31 21.43
N THR A 91 14.44 7.73 20.41
CA THR A 91 14.25 6.27 20.24
C THR A 91 14.89 5.83 18.94
N GLU A 92 15.57 4.70 18.92
CA GLU A 92 16.07 4.04 17.72
C GLU A 92 14.95 3.20 17.11
N VAL A 93 14.77 3.33 15.78
CA VAL A 93 13.85 2.53 14.96
C VAL A 93 14.63 1.69 13.96
N SER A 94 13.95 0.76 13.29
CA SER A 94 14.59 0.03 12.19
C SER A 94 14.89 0.94 11.01
N ASP A 95 15.90 0.59 10.21
CA ASP A 95 16.23 1.29 8.97
C ASP A 95 15.02 1.35 8.02
N GLU A 96 14.19 0.32 8.03
CA GLU A 96 12.98 0.24 7.21
C GLU A 96 11.95 1.29 7.64
N LEU A 97 11.63 1.38 8.93
CA LEU A 97 10.71 2.41 9.43
C LEU A 97 11.31 3.82 9.25
N ALA A 98 12.61 4.00 9.48
CA ALA A 98 13.29 5.27 9.24
C ALA A 98 13.11 5.72 7.78
N GLY A 99 13.27 4.81 6.82
CA GLY A 99 13.04 5.08 5.39
C GLY A 99 11.60 5.47 5.04
N TYR A 100 10.60 4.90 5.70
CA TYR A 100 9.22 5.35 5.56
C TYR A 100 9.02 6.74 6.16
N LEU A 101 9.54 6.98 7.37
CA LEU A 101 9.41 8.26 8.05
C LEU A 101 10.07 9.40 7.28
N GLU A 102 11.23 9.18 6.65
CA GLU A 102 11.86 10.18 5.77
C GLU A 102 10.92 10.65 4.66
N LYS A 103 10.28 9.72 3.95
CA LYS A 103 9.33 10.02 2.87
C LYS A 103 8.08 10.72 3.41
N ILE A 104 7.55 10.24 4.54
CA ILE A 104 6.37 10.80 5.21
C ILE A 104 6.61 12.25 5.65
N PHE A 105 7.76 12.54 6.28
CA PHE A 105 8.09 13.91 6.69
C PHE A 105 8.45 14.82 5.52
N GLN A 106 9.03 14.27 4.44
CA GLN A 106 9.21 15.04 3.22
C GLN A 106 7.85 15.45 2.63
N LEU A 107 6.89 14.52 2.56
CA LEU A 107 5.52 14.81 2.11
C LEU A 107 4.82 15.84 3.02
N ALA A 108 4.94 15.71 4.34
CA ALA A 108 4.39 16.69 5.28
C ALA A 108 4.96 18.09 5.05
N LYS A 109 6.26 18.18 4.78
CA LYS A 109 6.93 19.44 4.45
C LYS A 109 6.48 20.00 3.09
N ASP A 110 6.43 19.18 2.05
CA ASP A 110 6.08 19.59 0.69
C ASP A 110 4.62 20.03 0.59
N SER A 111 3.72 19.41 1.36
CA SER A 111 2.32 19.80 1.47
C SER A 111 2.08 20.98 2.44
N ASN A 112 3.15 21.57 3.01
CA ASN A 112 3.06 22.64 4.03
C ASN A 112 2.13 22.25 5.21
N GLY A 113 2.19 20.96 5.62
CA GLY A 113 1.43 20.41 6.73
C GLY A 113 -0.05 20.14 6.41
N ALA A 114 -0.45 20.12 5.14
CA ALA A 114 -1.79 19.64 4.77
C ALA A 114 -1.92 18.13 5.00
N PHE A 115 -0.85 17.39 4.79
CA PHE A 115 -0.63 16.07 5.34
C PHE A 115 0.29 16.19 6.57
N ASP A 116 -0.14 15.71 7.72
CA ASP A 116 0.68 15.75 8.93
C ASP A 116 0.47 14.47 9.77
N PRO A 117 1.50 13.61 9.90
CA PRO A 117 1.38 12.35 10.64
C PRO A 117 1.25 12.55 12.15
N THR A 118 1.33 13.78 12.67
CA THR A 118 1.21 14.06 14.11
C THR A 118 -0.22 14.31 14.58
N ILE A 119 -1.21 14.26 13.66
CA ILE A 119 -2.62 14.54 13.96
C ILE A 119 -3.34 13.41 14.75
N GLY A 120 -2.69 12.30 14.99
CA GLY A 120 -3.30 11.07 15.52
C GLY A 120 -4.13 11.24 16.79
N LYS A 121 -3.75 12.13 17.72
CA LYS A 121 -4.54 12.40 18.93
C LYS A 121 -5.91 13.02 18.61
N ILE A 122 -5.96 13.88 17.60
CA ILE A 122 -7.20 14.52 17.15
C ILE A 122 -8.09 13.50 16.45
N ILE A 123 -7.51 12.62 15.59
CA ILE A 123 -8.26 11.51 14.97
C ILE A 123 -8.94 10.66 16.04
N ARG A 124 -8.23 10.31 17.12
CA ARG A 124 -8.78 9.55 18.24
C ARG A 124 -9.85 10.31 19.05
N LEU A 125 -9.70 11.62 19.20
CA LEU A 125 -10.70 12.45 19.89
C LEU A 125 -12.03 12.45 19.13
N TRP A 126 -12.00 12.56 17.80
CA TRP A 126 -13.20 12.50 16.96
C TRP A 126 -13.89 11.13 16.98
N ASP A 127 -13.12 10.06 17.14
CA ASP A 127 -13.58 8.66 17.17
C ASP A 127 -14.50 8.28 15.99
N ILE A 128 -14.26 8.88 14.79
CA ILE A 128 -15.17 8.78 13.63
C ILE A 128 -15.44 7.34 13.22
N THR A 129 -14.46 6.46 13.37
CA THR A 129 -14.55 5.02 13.03
C THR A 129 -14.71 4.12 14.25
N GLY A 130 -14.77 4.70 15.44
CA GLY A 130 -14.88 3.96 16.68
C GLY A 130 -16.30 3.78 17.17
N GLU A 131 -16.43 3.48 18.46
CA GLU A 131 -17.74 3.17 19.06
C GLU A 131 -18.56 4.43 19.45
N ASN A 132 -17.89 5.58 19.63
CA ASN A 132 -18.51 6.81 20.13
C ASN A 132 -18.13 8.04 19.30
N PRO A 133 -18.43 8.07 18.00
CA PRO A 133 -18.14 9.23 17.16
C PRO A 133 -18.91 10.46 17.66
N HIS A 134 -18.23 11.60 17.79
CA HIS A 134 -18.82 12.84 18.25
C HIS A 134 -18.05 14.05 17.75
N VAL A 135 -18.70 15.21 17.80
CA VAL A 135 -18.03 16.49 17.53
C VAL A 135 -17.35 16.96 18.82
N PRO A 136 -16.00 17.05 18.85
CA PRO A 136 -15.26 17.50 20.02
C PRO A 136 -15.58 18.96 20.42
N GLU A 137 -15.44 19.27 21.68
CA GLU A 137 -15.45 20.65 22.15
C GLU A 137 -14.22 21.40 21.62
N GLN A 138 -14.41 22.68 21.25
CA GLN A 138 -13.31 23.50 20.70
C GLN A 138 -12.10 23.56 21.66
N SER A 139 -12.34 23.59 22.97
CA SER A 139 -11.25 23.62 23.96
C SER A 139 -10.40 22.34 23.99
N GLU A 140 -10.98 21.19 23.65
CA GLU A 140 -10.25 19.92 23.55
C GLU A 140 -9.37 19.91 22.30
N LEU A 141 -9.91 20.37 21.16
CA LEU A 141 -9.15 20.54 19.92
C LEU A 141 -8.00 21.53 20.11
N ASP A 142 -8.27 22.71 20.71
CA ASP A 142 -7.24 23.75 20.95
C ASP A 142 -6.10 23.23 21.85
N GLU A 143 -6.37 22.31 22.76
CA GLU A 143 -5.34 21.70 23.60
C GLU A 143 -4.48 20.71 22.80
N LEU A 144 -5.12 19.81 22.04
CA LEU A 144 -4.41 18.78 21.27
C LEU A 144 -3.66 19.35 20.05
N LEU A 145 -4.17 20.43 19.44
CA LEU A 145 -3.48 21.12 18.33
C LEU A 145 -2.11 21.66 18.73
N LYS A 146 -1.86 21.90 20.01
CA LYS A 146 -0.52 22.31 20.50
C LYS A 146 0.53 21.22 20.29
N ASP A 147 0.12 19.96 20.22
CA ASP A 147 1.00 18.80 20.00
C ASP A 147 1.13 18.42 18.53
N VAL A 148 0.31 18.99 17.63
CA VAL A 148 0.34 18.75 16.19
C VAL A 148 1.39 19.61 15.50
N GLY A 149 2.07 19.06 14.52
CA GLY A 149 3.05 19.71 13.65
C GLY A 149 4.23 18.80 13.37
N TYR A 150 4.45 18.45 12.10
CA TYR A 150 5.56 17.59 11.67
C TYR A 150 6.93 18.14 12.10
N GLN A 151 7.06 19.47 12.31
CA GLN A 151 8.28 20.12 12.81
C GLN A 151 8.65 19.70 14.25
N LYS A 152 7.70 19.10 14.98
CA LYS A 152 7.92 18.58 16.35
C LYS A 152 8.59 17.21 16.37
N VAL A 153 8.95 16.70 15.19
CA VAL A 153 9.64 15.45 15.03
C VAL A 153 11.01 15.68 14.41
N SER A 154 12.04 15.13 15.05
CA SER A 154 13.39 15.12 14.51
C SER A 154 13.76 13.70 14.11
N LEU A 155 14.27 13.54 12.90
CA LEU A 155 14.78 12.28 12.35
C LEU A 155 16.26 12.49 11.97
N ASP A 156 17.15 11.66 12.54
CA ASP A 156 18.58 11.64 12.24
C ASP A 156 19.03 10.17 12.05
N GLY A 157 19.00 9.72 10.80
CA GLY A 157 19.16 8.31 10.45
C GLY A 157 18.04 7.47 11.08
N ASP A 158 18.41 6.51 11.92
CA ASP A 158 17.50 5.62 12.66
C ASP A 158 17.00 6.21 14.00
N LYS A 159 17.43 7.43 14.35
CA LYS A 159 17.07 8.08 15.61
C LYS A 159 15.92 9.05 15.43
N VAL A 160 14.81 8.77 16.08
CA VAL A 160 13.59 9.58 16.06
C VAL A 160 13.37 10.20 17.42
N THR A 161 13.11 11.51 17.43
CA THR A 161 12.73 12.24 18.65
C THR A 161 11.42 12.97 18.42
N LEU A 162 10.41 12.64 19.20
CA LEU A 162 9.16 13.39 19.25
C LEU A 162 9.28 14.46 20.34
N GLU A 163 8.86 15.70 20.08
CA GLU A 163 8.66 16.66 21.17
C GLU A 163 7.63 16.11 22.17
N LYS A 164 7.79 16.45 23.45
CA LYS A 164 6.91 15.95 24.50
C LYS A 164 5.45 16.31 24.19
N GLY A 165 4.62 15.30 24.13
CA GLY A 165 3.21 15.40 23.78
C GLY A 165 2.91 15.06 22.33
N ALA A 166 3.83 15.23 21.39
CA ALA A 166 3.65 14.82 19.99
C ALA A 166 3.52 13.28 19.88
N THR A 167 2.71 12.83 18.94
CA THR A 167 2.55 11.40 18.61
C THR A 167 2.45 11.23 17.10
N LEU A 168 2.80 10.06 16.60
CA LEU A 168 2.66 9.69 15.18
C LEU A 168 1.45 8.78 14.97
N ASP A 169 0.81 8.98 13.84
CA ASP A 169 -0.20 8.10 13.27
C ASP A 169 0.04 8.01 11.77
N LEU A 170 0.31 6.81 11.27
CA LEU A 170 0.65 6.56 9.87
C LEU A 170 -0.54 6.01 9.07
N GLY A 171 -1.75 6.06 9.59
CA GLY A 171 -2.95 5.50 8.97
C GLY A 171 -3.24 6.04 7.56
N ALA A 172 -2.85 7.30 7.28
CA ALA A 172 -3.04 7.92 5.97
C ALA A 172 -1.98 7.52 4.91
N THR A 173 -1.02 6.65 5.27
CA THR A 173 0.00 6.09 4.37
C THR A 173 0.15 4.58 4.51
N GLY A 174 -0.52 4.00 5.52
CA GLY A 174 -0.29 2.61 5.91
C GLY A 174 -0.64 1.59 4.83
N LYS A 175 -1.76 1.78 4.14
CA LYS A 175 -2.17 0.89 3.05
C LYS A 175 -1.23 1.02 1.84
N GLY A 176 -0.79 2.24 1.54
CA GLY A 176 0.21 2.49 0.53
C GLY A 176 1.53 1.80 0.82
N ILE A 177 2.02 1.86 2.07
CA ILE A 177 3.20 1.12 2.53
C ILE A 177 2.98 -0.40 2.36
N GLY A 178 1.82 -0.92 2.73
CA GLY A 178 1.48 -2.32 2.50
C GLY A 178 1.57 -2.73 1.03
N CYS A 179 1.10 -1.88 0.11
CA CYS A 179 1.26 -2.08 -1.33
C CYS A 179 2.73 -2.07 -1.77
N ASP A 180 3.54 -1.11 -1.30
CA ASP A 180 4.97 -1.03 -1.61
C ASP A 180 5.71 -2.29 -1.16
N VAL A 181 5.46 -2.80 0.06
CA VAL A 181 6.07 -4.02 0.61
C VAL A 181 5.71 -5.25 -0.22
N VAL A 182 4.46 -5.38 -0.65
CA VAL A 182 4.05 -6.49 -1.52
C VAL A 182 4.72 -6.36 -2.89
N SER A 183 4.78 -5.15 -3.47
CA SER A 183 5.48 -4.91 -4.73
C SER A 183 6.95 -5.32 -4.65
N ASP A 184 7.66 -4.94 -3.58
CA ASP A 184 9.07 -5.28 -3.38
C ASP A 184 9.26 -6.79 -3.17
N PHE A 185 8.34 -7.44 -2.48
CA PHE A 185 8.34 -8.90 -2.37
C PHE A 185 8.19 -9.57 -3.73
N LEU A 186 7.24 -9.11 -4.56
CA LEU A 186 6.99 -9.70 -5.88
C LEU A 186 8.19 -9.54 -6.83
N LYS A 187 8.98 -8.47 -6.72
CA LYS A 187 10.23 -8.29 -7.48
C LYS A 187 11.27 -9.38 -7.21
N THR A 188 11.16 -10.08 -6.09
CA THR A 188 12.03 -11.23 -5.75
C THR A 188 11.49 -12.57 -6.25
N GLN A 189 10.30 -12.60 -6.88
CA GLN A 189 9.62 -13.82 -7.33
C GLN A 189 9.70 -13.90 -8.87
N GLU A 190 10.62 -14.70 -9.39
CA GLU A 190 10.87 -14.81 -10.85
C GLU A 190 9.69 -15.40 -11.62
N ASP A 191 8.85 -16.19 -10.94
CA ASP A 191 7.72 -16.89 -11.56
C ASP A 191 6.44 -16.03 -11.68
N VAL A 192 6.41 -14.84 -11.05
CA VAL A 192 5.23 -13.96 -11.06
C VAL A 192 5.22 -13.08 -12.31
N SER A 193 4.16 -13.19 -13.12
CA SER A 193 3.96 -12.34 -14.29
C SER A 193 3.17 -11.08 -14.00
N GLY A 194 2.22 -11.12 -13.05
CA GLY A 194 1.43 -9.96 -12.71
C GLY A 194 0.54 -10.16 -11.49
N MET A 195 0.14 -9.04 -10.88
CA MET A 195 -0.78 -9.01 -9.77
C MET A 195 -1.58 -7.71 -9.71
N ILE A 196 -2.82 -7.80 -9.25
CA ILE A 196 -3.53 -6.65 -8.70
C ILE A 196 -3.85 -6.91 -7.23
N LEU A 197 -3.47 -5.95 -6.38
CA LEU A 197 -3.76 -5.93 -4.95
C LEU A 197 -4.63 -4.73 -4.65
N ASN A 198 -5.69 -4.93 -3.87
CA ASN A 198 -6.62 -3.89 -3.44
C ASN A 198 -6.80 -3.94 -1.92
N LEU A 199 -6.42 -2.87 -1.25
CA LEU A 199 -6.55 -2.68 0.19
C LEU A 199 -7.71 -1.73 0.48
N GLY A 200 -8.89 -2.30 0.76
CA GLY A 200 -10.07 -1.55 1.19
C GLY A 200 -10.72 -0.65 0.13
N GLY A 201 -10.47 -0.89 -1.15
CA GLY A 201 -11.01 -0.07 -2.24
C GLY A 201 -10.29 1.27 -2.45
N SER A 202 -9.54 1.75 -1.45
CA SER A 202 -8.87 3.05 -1.50
C SER A 202 -7.42 2.97 -1.98
N SER A 203 -6.70 1.88 -1.73
CA SER A 203 -5.30 1.75 -2.15
C SER A 203 -5.13 0.50 -3.02
N VAL A 204 -4.68 0.68 -4.26
CA VAL A 204 -4.56 -0.38 -5.26
C VAL A 204 -3.15 -0.37 -5.85
N MET A 205 -2.57 -1.56 -6.00
CA MET A 205 -1.29 -1.78 -6.69
C MET A 205 -1.52 -2.65 -7.91
N ALA A 206 -0.98 -2.23 -9.05
CA ALA A 206 -0.81 -3.05 -10.24
C ALA A 206 0.66 -3.47 -10.36
N TYR A 207 0.94 -4.75 -10.54
CA TYR A 207 2.29 -5.29 -10.72
C TYR A 207 2.37 -6.12 -12.00
N GLY A 208 3.43 -5.94 -12.80
CA GLY A 208 3.66 -6.71 -14.00
C GLY A 208 2.50 -6.67 -15.00
N GLU A 209 2.32 -7.72 -15.78
CA GLU A 209 1.35 -7.80 -16.86
C GLU A 209 0.40 -8.98 -16.68
N LYS A 210 -0.84 -8.83 -17.15
CA LYS A 210 -1.77 -9.95 -17.25
C LYS A 210 -1.35 -10.88 -18.41
N PRO A 211 -1.57 -12.21 -18.27
CA PRO A 211 -1.19 -13.18 -19.30
C PRO A 211 -1.85 -12.96 -20.68
N ASP A 212 -3.02 -12.33 -20.70
CA ASP A 212 -3.76 -12.01 -21.92
C ASP A 212 -3.40 -10.66 -22.55
N GLY A 213 -2.46 -9.93 -21.94
CA GLY A 213 -2.00 -8.61 -22.39
C GLY A 213 -3.04 -7.50 -22.20
N SER A 214 -4.12 -7.75 -21.45
CA SER A 214 -5.10 -6.71 -21.16
C SER A 214 -4.63 -5.78 -20.05
N ASP A 215 -5.09 -4.52 -20.09
CA ASP A 215 -4.75 -3.50 -19.10
C ASP A 215 -5.26 -3.84 -17.69
N TRP A 216 -4.58 -3.30 -16.67
CA TRP A 216 -5.10 -3.19 -15.32
C TRP A 216 -6.10 -2.04 -15.26
N LYS A 217 -7.34 -2.31 -14.88
CA LYS A 217 -8.39 -1.27 -14.80
C LYS A 217 -8.97 -1.24 -13.39
N VAL A 218 -8.96 -0.06 -12.80
CA VAL A 218 -9.51 0.22 -11.47
C VAL A 218 -10.70 1.15 -11.65
N ALA A 219 -11.87 0.72 -11.16
CA ALA A 219 -13.06 1.56 -11.17
C ALA A 219 -12.94 2.71 -10.17
N VAL A 220 -13.38 3.89 -10.56
CA VAL A 220 -13.48 5.06 -9.68
C VAL A 220 -14.93 5.19 -9.24
N THR A 221 -15.17 5.03 -7.95
CA THR A 221 -16.51 5.11 -7.35
C THR A 221 -17.12 6.51 -7.51
N ASP A 222 -18.41 6.61 -7.80
CA ASP A 222 -19.12 7.89 -7.69
C ASP A 222 -19.32 8.21 -6.20
N PRO A 223 -18.72 9.28 -5.66
CA PRO A 223 -18.83 9.63 -4.24
C PRO A 223 -20.25 10.01 -3.81
N ARG A 224 -21.16 10.24 -4.77
CA ARG A 224 -22.58 10.57 -4.55
C ARG A 224 -23.50 9.36 -4.65
N ASP A 225 -23.01 8.27 -5.26
CA ASP A 225 -23.73 7.00 -5.41
C ASP A 225 -22.79 5.80 -5.19
N VAL A 226 -22.27 5.67 -3.98
CA VAL A 226 -21.26 4.66 -3.62
C VAL A 226 -21.72 3.21 -3.74
N GLU A 227 -23.02 2.96 -3.77
CA GLU A 227 -23.61 1.63 -3.93
C GLU A 227 -24.02 1.34 -5.39
N GLY A 228 -23.98 2.32 -6.27
CA GLY A 228 -24.51 2.25 -7.63
C GLY A 228 -23.44 2.28 -8.70
N ASP A 229 -23.14 3.46 -9.18
CA ASP A 229 -22.36 3.65 -10.40
C ASP A 229 -20.90 4.02 -10.15
N TYR A 230 -20.07 3.80 -11.16
CA TYR A 230 -18.71 4.28 -11.23
C TYR A 230 -18.64 5.50 -12.14
N LEU A 231 -17.83 6.49 -11.77
CA LEU A 231 -17.52 7.64 -12.65
C LEU A 231 -16.78 7.22 -13.92
N GLY A 232 -16.00 6.13 -13.81
CA GLY A 232 -15.19 5.60 -14.90
C GLY A 232 -14.19 4.57 -14.41
N ALA A 233 -13.17 4.32 -15.19
CA ALA A 233 -12.07 3.45 -14.81
C ALA A 233 -10.73 4.10 -15.18
N ILE A 234 -9.74 3.98 -14.30
CA ILE A 234 -8.35 4.35 -14.52
C ILE A 234 -7.60 3.11 -14.99
N THR A 235 -6.81 3.24 -16.04
CA THR A 235 -5.88 2.20 -16.47
C THR A 235 -4.56 2.41 -15.75
N LEU A 236 -4.04 1.35 -15.13
CA LEU A 236 -2.73 1.33 -14.50
C LEU A 236 -1.76 0.50 -15.32
N GLU A 237 -0.52 0.94 -15.38
CA GLU A 237 0.62 0.14 -15.85
C GLU A 237 1.17 -0.72 -14.71
N GLY A 238 1.90 -1.79 -15.05
CA GLY A 238 2.55 -2.62 -14.03
C GLY A 238 3.65 -1.84 -13.31
N GLY A 239 3.53 -1.71 -12.00
CA GLY A 239 4.39 -0.90 -11.14
C GLY A 239 3.73 0.40 -10.69
N GLU A 240 2.50 0.69 -11.12
CA GLU A 240 1.75 1.85 -10.64
C GLU A 240 0.85 1.52 -9.45
N PHE A 241 0.65 2.53 -8.64
CA PHE A 241 -0.19 2.53 -7.46
C PHE A 241 -1.26 3.62 -7.60
N LEU A 242 -2.46 3.29 -7.15
CA LEU A 242 -3.57 4.24 -7.09
C LEU A 242 -4.05 4.35 -5.66
N SER A 243 -4.26 5.57 -5.19
CA SER A 243 -4.92 5.77 -3.90
C SER A 243 -6.00 6.85 -4.00
N THR A 244 -7.12 6.61 -3.30
CA THR A 244 -8.26 7.52 -3.25
C THR A 244 -8.56 7.91 -1.81
N SER A 245 -8.67 9.21 -1.56
CA SER A 245 -9.18 9.80 -0.34
C SER A 245 -10.55 10.41 -0.60
N GLY A 246 -11.56 10.05 0.21
CA GLY A 246 -12.94 10.50 0.00
C GLY A 246 -13.71 10.75 1.29
N ASP A 247 -14.62 11.73 1.29
CA ASP A 247 -15.44 12.12 2.43
C ASP A 247 -16.59 11.14 2.71
N TYR A 248 -16.83 10.23 1.78
CA TYR A 248 -17.92 9.24 1.80
C TYR A 248 -17.52 7.89 2.40
N GLU A 249 -16.22 7.63 2.60
CA GLU A 249 -15.74 6.32 3.06
C GLU A 249 -16.01 6.09 4.54
N LYS A 250 -15.58 7.03 5.38
CA LYS A 250 -15.67 6.94 6.85
C LYS A 250 -16.18 8.25 7.39
N TYR A 251 -17.41 8.26 7.90
CA TYR A 251 -18.05 9.46 8.44
C TYR A 251 -19.18 9.11 9.43
N PHE A 252 -19.60 10.08 10.20
CA PHE A 252 -20.88 10.06 10.90
C PHE A 252 -21.70 11.30 10.60
N MET A 253 -22.99 11.23 10.89
CA MET A 253 -23.92 12.35 10.69
C MET A 253 -24.37 12.89 12.04
N GLU A 254 -24.24 14.21 12.24
CA GLU A 254 -24.78 14.91 13.40
C GLU A 254 -25.43 16.22 12.93
N ASP A 255 -26.65 16.47 13.37
CA ASP A 255 -27.46 17.65 12.99
C ASP A 255 -27.54 17.90 11.48
N GLY A 256 -27.57 16.81 10.68
CA GLY A 256 -27.67 16.87 9.23
C GLY A 256 -26.34 17.24 8.53
N LYS A 257 -25.24 17.34 9.25
CA LYS A 257 -23.90 17.59 8.74
C LYS A 257 -23.08 16.31 8.75
N ARG A 258 -22.31 16.06 7.67
CA ARG A 258 -21.36 14.94 7.55
C ARG A 258 -20.03 15.35 8.19
N TYR A 259 -19.54 14.52 9.10
CA TYR A 259 -18.21 14.64 9.70
C TYR A 259 -17.38 13.42 9.29
N HIS A 260 -16.47 13.61 8.33
CA HIS A 260 -15.65 12.56 7.76
C HIS A 260 -14.23 12.55 8.35
N HIS A 261 -13.51 11.45 8.15
CA HIS A 261 -12.24 11.16 8.80
C HIS A 261 -11.01 11.95 8.27
N ILE A 262 -11.15 12.69 7.16
CA ILE A 262 -10.04 13.49 6.62
C ILE A 262 -10.07 14.86 7.30
N LEU A 263 -9.16 15.03 8.26
CA LEU A 263 -9.09 16.21 9.11
C LEU A 263 -8.01 17.18 8.62
N ASP A 264 -8.27 18.47 8.73
CA ASP A 264 -7.28 19.51 8.52
C ASP A 264 -6.37 19.60 9.77
N PRO A 265 -5.05 19.36 9.67
CA PRO A 265 -4.13 19.42 10.80
C PRO A 265 -4.02 20.80 11.45
N LYS A 266 -4.42 21.86 10.76
CA LYS A 266 -4.39 23.24 11.29
C LYS A 266 -5.59 23.58 12.17
N THR A 267 -6.73 22.98 11.87
CA THR A 267 -8.00 23.28 12.57
C THR A 267 -8.50 22.14 13.44
N GLY A 268 -8.07 20.90 13.15
CA GLY A 268 -8.55 19.69 13.80
C GLY A 268 -9.95 19.26 13.36
N TYR A 269 -10.56 19.95 12.40
CA TYR A 269 -11.89 19.63 11.88
C TYR A 269 -11.81 18.87 10.54
N PRO A 270 -12.88 18.10 10.18
CA PRO A 270 -13.02 17.60 8.82
C PRO A 270 -12.95 18.71 7.77
N VAL A 271 -12.36 18.41 6.63
CA VAL A 271 -12.19 19.38 5.53
C VAL A 271 -13.47 19.51 4.73
N TRP A 272 -13.94 20.75 4.49
CA TRP A 272 -15.07 21.03 3.61
C TRP A 272 -14.67 22.09 2.58
N ASN A 273 -14.02 21.67 1.50
CA ASN A 273 -13.52 22.55 0.44
C ASN A 273 -14.18 22.30 -0.92
N GLY A 274 -15.25 21.49 -0.95
CA GLY A 274 -16.03 21.19 -2.15
C GLY A 274 -15.52 19.99 -2.94
N LEU A 275 -14.47 19.28 -2.45
CA LEU A 275 -14.07 18.00 -2.99
C LEU A 275 -14.81 16.86 -2.28
N ASP A 276 -15.34 15.92 -3.05
CA ASP A 276 -15.93 14.69 -2.54
C ASP A 276 -14.87 13.56 -2.50
N SER A 277 -13.94 13.53 -3.48
CA SER A 277 -12.80 12.60 -3.49
C SER A 277 -11.61 13.12 -4.29
N VAL A 278 -10.44 12.56 -4.00
CA VAL A 278 -9.19 12.76 -4.76
C VAL A 278 -8.55 11.41 -5.01
N THR A 279 -8.22 11.12 -6.27
CA THR A 279 -7.49 9.91 -6.66
C THR A 279 -6.12 10.30 -7.21
N VAL A 280 -5.07 9.67 -6.72
CA VAL A 280 -3.68 9.85 -7.14
C VAL A 280 -3.15 8.55 -7.72
N VAL A 281 -2.42 8.65 -8.84
CA VAL A 281 -1.66 7.54 -9.44
C VAL A 281 -0.20 7.93 -9.50
N CYS A 282 0.68 7.10 -8.99
CA CYS A 282 2.14 7.28 -9.07
C CYS A 282 2.87 5.93 -8.89
N ASP A 283 4.20 5.96 -8.80
CA ASP A 283 5.10 4.80 -8.72
C ASP A 283 5.44 4.36 -7.28
N SER A 284 4.77 4.90 -6.28
CA SER A 284 4.93 4.55 -4.86
C SER A 284 3.56 4.51 -4.15
N GLY A 285 3.26 3.40 -3.50
CA GLY A 285 2.04 3.23 -2.72
C GLY A 285 1.96 4.23 -1.56
N LEU A 286 3.04 4.39 -0.80
CA LEU A 286 3.14 5.38 0.27
C LEU A 286 2.80 6.79 -0.21
N LEU A 287 3.40 7.19 -1.34
CA LEU A 287 3.18 8.53 -1.88
C LEU A 287 1.77 8.68 -2.45
N ALA A 288 1.22 7.68 -3.14
CA ALA A 288 -0.15 7.72 -3.63
C ALA A 288 -1.14 7.95 -2.47
N ASP A 289 -0.99 7.19 -1.38
CA ASP A 289 -1.85 7.25 -0.20
C ASP A 289 -1.75 8.62 0.50
N GLY A 290 -0.53 9.06 0.81
CA GLY A 290 -0.31 10.34 1.48
C GLY A 290 -0.66 11.56 0.62
N LEU A 291 -0.36 11.55 -0.70
CA LEU A 291 -0.70 12.64 -1.62
C LEU A 291 -2.21 12.77 -1.82
N SER A 292 -2.96 11.67 -1.90
CA SER A 292 -4.42 11.74 -2.01
C SER A 292 -5.03 12.47 -0.81
N THR A 293 -4.50 12.22 0.40
CA THR A 293 -4.90 12.94 1.62
C THR A 293 -4.45 14.40 1.60
N ALA A 294 -3.18 14.66 1.23
CA ALA A 294 -2.66 16.03 1.15
C ALA A 294 -3.46 16.90 0.19
N CYS A 295 -3.70 16.41 -1.04
CA CYS A 295 -4.46 17.12 -2.07
C CYS A 295 -5.94 17.30 -1.66
N PHE A 296 -6.54 16.33 -0.97
CA PHE A 296 -7.89 16.48 -0.43
C PHE A 296 -7.95 17.63 0.59
N VAL A 297 -6.96 17.74 1.48
CA VAL A 297 -6.91 18.82 2.49
C VAL A 297 -6.63 20.17 1.85
N LEU A 298 -5.72 20.24 0.86
CA LEU A 298 -5.38 21.48 0.14
C LEU A 298 -6.55 22.02 -0.68
N GLY A 299 -7.34 21.16 -1.31
CA GLY A 299 -8.41 21.54 -2.24
C GLY A 299 -7.88 21.85 -3.63
N MET A 300 -8.81 22.16 -4.56
CA MET A 300 -8.51 22.31 -5.99
C MET A 300 -7.54 23.43 -6.35
N ASP A 301 -7.46 24.48 -5.53
CA ASP A 301 -6.70 25.68 -5.89
C ASP A 301 -5.24 25.59 -5.42
N ASP A 302 -4.96 24.80 -4.38
CA ASP A 302 -3.64 24.75 -3.72
C ASP A 302 -2.94 23.37 -3.89
N ALA A 303 -3.61 22.38 -4.50
CA ALA A 303 -3.10 21.00 -4.70
C ALA A 303 -2.18 20.86 -5.92
#